data_ca19f1b2c65b6f52fcc7d4fe0318e6d8
#
_entry.id   ca19f1b2c65b6f52fcc7d4fe0318e6d8
#
_cell.length_a   1.000
_cell.length_b   1.000
_cell.length_c   1.000
_cell.angle_alpha   90.00
_cell.angle_beta   90.00
_cell.angle_gamma   90.00
#
_symmetry.space_group_name_H-M   'P 1'
#
loop_
_entity.id
_entity.type
_entity.pdbx_description
1 polymer ?
#
loop_
_entity_poly.entity_id
_entity_poly.type
_entity_poly.pdbx_seq_one_letter_code
_entity_poly.pdbx_strand_id
1 'polypeptide(L)'
;MTNFVSWINDVPGQSGAIFATAAAWKQVGQQIASAADDIYAVDDALSSWVGFARASFHRSSKRTYHRYLNLGEGIIDGASVLEKQGWTVDSGQRYIEQLRYHAEKLDQEFAKTPAALRPLVYQELCVQAAALAFAAYAKIIEVKQATEQHGQELAQTFHDEPITVDQSGNPTETGQRAHFTDTQIDQINADLNDLLNGSFDFSGMKQGNIGDCYYLSSLMGLAQSPEGQELLASLIEPHYDASKTHIDGYYVTIFNDPADPTRSGTQRILVHDYYLNGVTQNGQVTVYSLMEAAYGQAHGGGANDSGQPHYGMSGGWSEKALHTLTQHTGYTLRSDEGSPDYTPSERARIQAASSQHLPIIAESATSLEQYDNQRMATVTVTTSNGTTADIRLYQSHAYTVTASDENGITLCNPHGTNPGTQGESQPATFTMSWEDYERYFGATTIGRTS
;
A
#
# COMPACT_ATOMS: atom_id res chain seq x y z
N MET A 1 -42.20 -33.78 3.49
CA MET A 1 -41.48 -33.22 4.64
C MET A 1 -40.92 -31.89 4.23
N THR A 2 -41.16 -30.86 5.03
CA THR A 2 -40.49 -29.57 4.85
C THR A 2 -39.00 -29.75 5.22
N ASN A 3 -38.15 -28.99 4.61
CA ASN A 3 -36.72 -28.96 4.93
C ASN A 3 -36.24 -27.50 4.87
N PHE A 4 -36.67 -26.71 5.85
CA PHE A 4 -36.32 -25.29 5.96
C PHE A 4 -34.84 -25.10 6.28
N VAL A 5 -34.19 -26.10 6.89
CA VAL A 5 -32.73 -26.10 7.14
C VAL A 5 -31.96 -25.98 5.82
N SER A 6 -32.44 -26.60 4.75
CA SER A 6 -31.78 -26.55 3.43
C SER A 6 -31.76 -25.16 2.79
N TRP A 7 -32.52 -24.20 3.31
CA TRP A 7 -32.53 -22.82 2.83
C TRP A 7 -31.37 -21.98 3.38
N ILE A 8 -30.66 -22.52 4.38
CA ILE A 8 -29.59 -21.82 5.09
C ILE A 8 -28.25 -22.37 4.63
N ASN A 9 -27.53 -21.55 3.86
CA ASN A 9 -26.17 -21.86 3.39
C ASN A 9 -25.13 -21.70 4.50
N ASP A 10 -24.00 -22.39 4.35
CA ASP A 10 -22.87 -22.27 5.26
C ASP A 10 -22.01 -21.04 4.97
N VAL A 11 -21.35 -20.53 6.02
CA VAL A 11 -20.19 -19.65 5.85
C VAL A 11 -19.03 -20.51 5.37
N PRO A 12 -18.43 -20.18 4.19
CA PRO A 12 -17.30 -20.95 3.69
C PRO A 12 -16.03 -20.71 4.53
N GLY A 13 -15.15 -21.71 4.58
CA GLY A 13 -13.85 -21.63 5.23
C GLY A 13 -13.70 -22.64 6.39
N GLN A 14 -12.48 -22.75 6.87
CA GLN A 14 -12.09 -23.63 7.98
C GLN A 14 -11.39 -22.78 9.05
N SER A 15 -12.15 -22.26 10.01
CA SER A 15 -11.63 -21.38 11.07
C SER A 15 -10.46 -22.04 11.83
N GLY A 16 -10.54 -23.34 12.12
CA GLY A 16 -9.48 -24.10 12.79
C GLY A 16 -8.17 -24.14 12.00
N ALA A 17 -8.22 -24.25 10.67
CA ALA A 17 -7.01 -24.21 9.83
C ALA A 17 -6.40 -22.81 9.81
N ILE A 18 -7.24 -21.77 9.79
CA ILE A 18 -6.78 -20.37 9.84
C ILE A 18 -6.06 -20.09 11.16
N PHE A 19 -6.63 -20.50 12.30
CA PHE A 19 -5.97 -20.35 13.60
C PHE A 19 -4.65 -21.12 13.70
N ALA A 20 -4.59 -22.36 13.15
CA ALA A 20 -3.36 -23.13 13.13
C ALA A 20 -2.26 -22.43 12.30
N THR A 21 -2.62 -21.83 11.16
CA THR A 21 -1.70 -21.07 10.33
C THR A 21 -1.22 -19.81 11.07
N ALA A 22 -2.12 -19.06 11.70
CA ALA A 22 -1.78 -17.88 12.49
C ALA A 22 -0.79 -18.22 13.63
N ALA A 23 -1.04 -19.31 14.34
CA ALA A 23 -0.16 -19.77 15.41
C ALA A 23 1.24 -20.16 14.88
N ALA A 24 1.32 -20.83 13.74
CA ALA A 24 2.58 -21.18 13.11
C ALA A 24 3.36 -19.94 12.67
N TRP A 25 2.71 -18.96 12.07
CA TRP A 25 3.34 -17.71 11.67
C TRP A 25 3.85 -16.93 12.89
N LYS A 26 3.05 -16.82 13.94
CA LYS A 26 3.47 -16.16 15.18
C LYS A 26 4.74 -16.80 15.75
N GLN A 27 4.83 -18.12 15.75
CA GLN A 27 6.02 -18.85 16.21
C GLN A 27 7.24 -18.55 15.32
N VAL A 28 7.08 -18.55 14.00
CA VAL A 28 8.16 -18.23 13.06
C VAL A 28 8.62 -16.78 13.25
N GLY A 29 7.70 -15.83 13.35
CA GLY A 29 8.02 -14.43 13.59
C GLY A 29 8.80 -14.22 14.88
N GLN A 30 8.40 -14.89 15.98
CA GLN A 30 9.11 -14.83 17.25
C GLN A 30 10.54 -15.43 17.15
N GLN A 31 10.73 -16.51 16.40
CA GLN A 31 12.05 -17.10 16.18
C GLN A 31 12.96 -16.16 15.39
N ILE A 32 12.43 -15.50 14.38
CA ILE A 32 13.18 -14.51 13.59
C ILE A 32 13.53 -13.28 14.43
N ALA A 33 12.60 -12.76 15.23
CA ALA A 33 12.87 -11.65 16.14
C ALA A 33 13.92 -12.03 17.19
N SER A 34 13.87 -13.24 17.75
CA SER A 34 14.90 -13.75 18.67
C SER A 34 16.28 -13.88 18.01
N ALA A 35 16.34 -14.26 16.73
CA ALA A 35 17.61 -14.28 16.00
C ALA A 35 18.21 -12.86 15.83
N ALA A 36 17.38 -11.82 15.81
CA ALA A 36 17.86 -10.44 15.85
C ALA A 36 18.60 -10.15 17.18
N ASP A 37 18.03 -10.57 18.31
CA ASP A 37 18.67 -10.39 19.63
C ASP A 37 20.04 -11.09 19.71
N ASP A 38 20.17 -12.29 19.12
CA ASP A 38 21.45 -13.00 19.03
C ASP A 38 22.49 -12.21 18.23
N ILE A 39 22.08 -11.56 17.14
CA ILE A 39 22.97 -10.70 16.35
C ILE A 39 23.42 -9.47 17.16
N TYR A 40 22.52 -8.87 17.93
CA TYR A 40 22.84 -7.76 18.81
C TYR A 40 23.82 -8.19 19.92
N ALA A 41 23.59 -9.35 20.53
CA ALA A 41 24.46 -9.89 21.57
C ALA A 41 25.90 -10.16 21.08
N VAL A 42 26.07 -10.62 19.82
CA VAL A 42 27.39 -10.77 19.21
C VAL A 42 28.08 -9.42 19.02
N ASP A 43 27.35 -8.40 18.59
CA ASP A 43 27.89 -7.04 18.45
C ASP A 43 28.33 -6.45 19.79
N ASP A 44 27.55 -6.64 20.83
CA ASP A 44 27.84 -6.19 22.20
C ASP A 44 29.06 -6.92 22.79
N ALA A 45 29.16 -8.24 22.59
CA ALA A 45 30.31 -9.05 23.02
C ALA A 45 31.64 -8.60 22.40
N LEU A 46 31.60 -7.97 21.22
CA LEU A 46 32.74 -7.42 20.51
C LEU A 46 33.00 -5.93 20.81
N SER A 47 32.36 -5.37 21.83
CA SER A 47 32.47 -3.95 22.20
C SER A 47 33.89 -3.49 22.52
N SER A 48 34.76 -4.38 23.00
CA SER A 48 36.17 -4.11 23.26
C SER A 48 37.06 -4.04 22.00
N TRP A 49 36.57 -4.52 20.86
CA TRP A 49 37.26 -4.42 19.58
C TRP A 49 37.15 -2.99 19.06
N VAL A 50 38.25 -2.40 18.63
CA VAL A 50 38.33 -1.01 18.20
C VAL A 50 38.89 -0.86 16.76
N GLY A 51 38.61 0.30 16.16
CA GLY A 51 39.12 0.65 14.83
C GLY A 51 38.08 0.56 13.72
N PHE A 52 38.54 0.83 12.49
CA PHE A 52 37.63 0.94 11.32
C PHE A 52 36.83 -0.35 11.04
N ALA A 53 37.49 -1.50 11.18
CA ALA A 53 36.83 -2.80 10.98
C ALA A 53 35.72 -3.04 12.00
N ARG A 54 35.89 -2.66 13.27
CA ARG A 54 34.86 -2.71 14.32
C ARG A 54 33.68 -1.81 13.97
N ALA A 55 33.96 -0.58 13.55
CA ALA A 55 32.90 0.37 13.17
C ALA A 55 32.10 -0.13 11.97
N SER A 56 32.75 -0.78 10.99
CA SER A 56 32.07 -1.39 9.85
C SER A 56 31.23 -2.60 10.26
N PHE A 57 31.78 -3.47 11.12
CA PHE A 57 31.04 -4.61 11.69
C PHE A 57 29.83 -4.16 12.48
N HIS A 58 29.98 -3.19 13.41
CA HIS A 58 28.90 -2.64 14.22
C HIS A 58 27.76 -2.10 13.33
N ARG A 59 28.07 -1.33 12.28
CA ARG A 59 27.05 -0.83 11.35
C ARG A 59 26.34 -1.98 10.61
N SER A 60 27.07 -3.01 10.23
CA SER A 60 26.48 -4.18 9.55
C SER A 60 25.59 -5.00 10.49
N SER A 61 26.07 -5.29 11.71
CA SER A 61 25.30 -6.01 12.73
C SER A 61 24.03 -5.28 13.10
N LYS A 62 24.10 -3.96 13.30
CA LYS A 62 22.93 -3.14 13.63
C LYS A 62 21.89 -3.16 12.50
N ARG A 63 22.32 -3.06 11.23
CA ARG A 63 21.41 -3.18 10.08
C ARG A 63 20.79 -4.57 9.99
N THR A 64 21.56 -5.61 10.22
CA THR A 64 21.06 -6.99 10.19
C THR A 64 20.08 -7.25 11.33
N TYR A 65 20.37 -6.75 12.54
CA TYR A 65 19.47 -6.79 13.69
C TYR A 65 18.10 -6.19 13.36
N HIS A 66 18.05 -4.94 12.90
CA HIS A 66 16.79 -4.28 12.57
C HIS A 66 16.02 -5.01 11.46
N ARG A 67 16.72 -5.55 10.48
CA ARG A 67 16.11 -6.30 9.39
C ARG A 67 15.42 -7.58 9.87
N TYR A 68 16.06 -8.35 10.73
CA TYR A 68 15.47 -9.56 11.32
C TYR A 68 14.35 -9.22 12.27
N LEU A 69 14.51 -8.19 13.08
CA LEU A 69 13.46 -7.72 13.99
C LEU A 69 12.20 -7.33 13.20
N ASN A 70 12.32 -6.48 12.20
CA ASN A 70 11.19 -6.03 11.39
C ASN A 70 10.52 -7.18 10.62
N LEU A 71 11.31 -8.11 10.06
CA LEU A 71 10.74 -9.28 9.41
C LEU A 71 9.96 -10.14 10.41
N GLY A 72 10.50 -10.34 11.60
CA GLY A 72 9.83 -11.08 12.67
C GLY A 72 8.52 -10.41 13.10
N GLU A 73 8.56 -9.09 13.31
CA GLU A 73 7.37 -8.29 13.65
C GLU A 73 6.32 -8.32 12.54
N GLY A 74 6.71 -8.13 11.27
CA GLY A 74 5.78 -8.20 10.14
C GLY A 74 5.08 -9.56 10.03
N ILE A 75 5.79 -10.67 10.28
CA ILE A 75 5.19 -12.00 10.32
C ILE A 75 4.23 -12.15 11.52
N ILE A 76 4.56 -11.58 12.69
CA ILE A 76 3.67 -11.58 13.86
C ILE A 76 2.40 -10.77 13.58
N ASP A 77 2.53 -9.63 12.94
CA ASP A 77 1.39 -8.78 12.56
C ASP A 77 0.50 -9.49 11.54
N GLY A 78 1.08 -10.15 10.54
CA GLY A 78 0.34 -11.01 9.62
C GLY A 78 -0.39 -12.15 10.32
N ALA A 79 0.23 -12.76 11.33
CA ALA A 79 -0.43 -13.76 12.17
C ALA A 79 -1.65 -13.18 12.91
N SER A 80 -1.56 -11.94 13.37
CA SER A 80 -2.69 -11.25 14.04
C SER A 80 -3.85 -10.99 13.09
N VAL A 81 -3.57 -10.66 11.83
CA VAL A 81 -4.61 -10.53 10.79
C VAL A 81 -5.28 -11.89 10.51
N LEU A 82 -4.50 -12.97 10.43
CA LEU A 82 -5.05 -14.32 10.29
C LEU A 82 -5.91 -14.74 11.49
N GLU A 83 -5.53 -14.37 12.72
CA GLU A 83 -6.37 -14.60 13.90
C GLU A 83 -7.71 -13.86 13.79
N LYS A 84 -7.72 -12.58 13.39
CA LYS A 84 -8.96 -11.82 13.14
C LYS A 84 -9.83 -12.54 12.09
N GLN A 85 -9.24 -13.01 11.01
CA GLN A 85 -9.94 -13.77 9.97
C GLN A 85 -10.53 -15.08 10.53
N GLY A 86 -9.77 -15.80 11.34
CA GLY A 86 -10.25 -17.02 12.02
C GLY A 86 -11.51 -16.75 12.85
N TRP A 87 -11.49 -15.69 13.66
CA TRP A 87 -12.66 -15.28 14.47
C TRP A 87 -13.84 -14.83 13.63
N THR A 88 -13.61 -14.16 12.51
CA THR A 88 -14.66 -13.73 11.58
C THR A 88 -15.40 -14.94 11.01
N VAL A 89 -14.67 -15.96 10.54
CA VAL A 89 -15.26 -17.20 10.01
C VAL A 89 -15.96 -17.98 11.11
N ASP A 90 -15.33 -18.17 12.26
CA ASP A 90 -15.88 -18.92 13.39
C ASP A 90 -17.19 -18.30 13.92
N SER A 91 -17.20 -17.00 14.12
CA SER A 91 -18.41 -16.28 14.57
C SER A 91 -19.54 -16.35 13.54
N GLY A 92 -19.20 -16.24 12.26
CA GLY A 92 -20.15 -16.41 11.17
C GLY A 92 -20.76 -17.82 11.16
N GLN A 93 -19.94 -18.86 11.28
CA GLN A 93 -20.39 -20.26 11.33
C GLN A 93 -21.30 -20.53 12.52
N ARG A 94 -20.93 -20.08 13.72
CA ARG A 94 -21.79 -20.20 14.92
C ARG A 94 -23.15 -19.49 14.75
N TYR A 95 -23.15 -18.34 14.11
CA TYR A 95 -24.40 -17.64 13.82
C TYR A 95 -25.29 -18.45 12.86
N ILE A 96 -24.72 -19.03 11.82
CA ILE A 96 -25.44 -19.92 10.89
C ILE A 96 -26.00 -21.15 11.61
N GLU A 97 -25.24 -21.78 12.52
CA GLU A 97 -25.70 -22.90 13.33
C GLU A 97 -26.93 -22.53 14.18
N GLN A 98 -26.95 -21.33 14.78
CA GLN A 98 -28.13 -20.85 15.51
C GLN A 98 -29.34 -20.70 14.58
N LEU A 99 -29.16 -20.13 13.39
CA LEU A 99 -30.26 -20.00 12.43
C LEU A 99 -30.77 -21.38 11.97
N ARG A 100 -29.90 -22.35 11.75
CA ARG A 100 -30.27 -23.74 11.42
C ARG A 100 -31.04 -24.40 12.55
N TYR A 101 -30.62 -24.20 13.79
CA TYR A 101 -31.38 -24.67 14.94
C TYR A 101 -32.81 -24.11 14.95
N HIS A 102 -33.00 -22.83 14.65
CA HIS A 102 -34.34 -22.24 14.53
C HIS A 102 -35.14 -22.83 13.37
N ALA A 103 -34.49 -23.04 12.20
CA ALA A 103 -35.12 -23.67 11.05
C ALA A 103 -35.60 -25.12 11.35
N GLU A 104 -34.77 -25.88 12.09
CA GLU A 104 -35.15 -27.22 12.57
C GLU A 104 -36.40 -27.19 13.46
N LYS A 105 -36.56 -26.15 14.29
CA LYS A 105 -37.80 -25.98 15.11
C LYS A 105 -39.01 -25.74 14.23
N LEU A 106 -38.88 -24.98 13.14
CA LEU A 106 -39.98 -24.78 12.18
C LEU A 106 -40.37 -26.12 11.49
N ASP A 107 -39.37 -26.92 11.08
CA ASP A 107 -39.63 -28.24 10.51
C ASP A 107 -40.29 -29.19 11.51
N GLN A 108 -39.93 -29.16 12.80
CA GLN A 108 -40.55 -29.92 13.86
C GLN A 108 -41.98 -29.46 14.13
N GLU A 109 -42.25 -28.17 14.12
CA GLU A 109 -43.59 -27.58 14.29
C GLU A 109 -44.52 -28.02 13.15
N PHE A 110 -44.05 -27.91 11.92
CA PHE A 110 -44.83 -28.41 10.78
C PHE A 110 -45.09 -29.91 10.88
N ALA A 111 -44.12 -30.71 11.27
CA ALA A 111 -44.30 -32.15 11.40
C ALA A 111 -45.37 -32.54 12.43
N LYS A 112 -45.48 -31.78 13.55
CA LYS A 112 -46.45 -31.96 14.62
C LYS A 112 -47.85 -31.42 14.27
N THR A 113 -47.98 -30.59 13.26
CA THR A 113 -49.23 -29.95 12.84
C THR A 113 -50.20 -31.00 12.25
N PRO A 114 -51.46 -31.05 12.71
CA PRO A 114 -52.51 -31.92 12.13
C PRO A 114 -52.66 -31.66 10.63
N ALA A 115 -52.87 -32.70 9.85
CA ALA A 115 -52.91 -32.63 8.39
C ALA A 115 -53.87 -31.58 7.84
N ALA A 116 -55.03 -31.37 8.47
CA ALA A 116 -56.03 -30.39 8.08
C ALA A 116 -55.55 -28.91 8.23
N LEU A 117 -54.63 -28.63 9.14
CA LEU A 117 -54.11 -27.29 9.42
C LEU A 117 -52.79 -26.98 8.69
N ARG A 118 -52.14 -28.00 8.13
CA ARG A 118 -50.85 -27.83 7.45
C ARG A 118 -50.81 -26.76 6.37
N PRO A 119 -51.83 -26.60 5.49
CA PRO A 119 -51.77 -25.56 4.46
C PRO A 119 -51.73 -24.14 5.03
N LEU A 120 -52.41 -23.88 6.15
CA LEU A 120 -52.41 -22.57 6.81
C LEU A 120 -51.08 -22.28 7.52
N VAL A 121 -50.60 -23.26 8.32
CA VAL A 121 -49.35 -23.13 9.06
C VAL A 121 -48.13 -23.09 8.13
N TYR A 122 -48.18 -23.76 7.00
CA TYR A 122 -47.06 -23.77 6.02
C TYR A 122 -46.71 -22.38 5.50
N GLN A 123 -47.69 -21.55 5.18
CA GLN A 123 -47.44 -20.20 4.70
C GLN A 123 -46.73 -19.33 5.75
N GLU A 124 -47.17 -19.43 7.01
CA GLU A 124 -46.56 -18.71 8.12
C GLU A 124 -45.11 -19.18 8.35
N LEU A 125 -44.87 -20.49 8.39
CA LEU A 125 -43.55 -21.05 8.57
C LEU A 125 -42.62 -20.73 7.40
N CYS A 126 -43.11 -20.68 6.17
CA CYS A 126 -42.33 -20.21 5.02
C CYS A 126 -41.83 -18.76 5.15
N VAL A 127 -42.66 -17.87 5.70
CA VAL A 127 -42.23 -16.47 5.95
C VAL A 127 -41.12 -16.42 6.98
N GLN A 128 -41.25 -17.19 8.07
CA GLN A 128 -40.24 -17.27 9.11
C GLN A 128 -38.93 -17.92 8.58
N ALA A 129 -39.01 -19.00 7.82
CA ALA A 129 -37.88 -19.66 7.20
C ALA A 129 -37.16 -18.74 6.18
N ALA A 130 -37.92 -17.98 5.40
CA ALA A 130 -37.33 -16.97 4.48
C ALA A 130 -36.60 -15.87 5.24
N ALA A 131 -37.12 -15.42 6.39
CA ALA A 131 -36.38 -14.45 7.22
C ALA A 131 -35.08 -15.02 7.77
N LEU A 132 -35.06 -16.29 8.21
CA LEU A 132 -33.82 -16.96 8.63
C LEU A 132 -32.83 -17.11 7.48
N ALA A 133 -33.28 -17.50 6.30
CA ALA A 133 -32.44 -17.61 5.09
C ALA A 133 -31.85 -16.27 4.68
N PHE A 134 -32.64 -15.19 4.76
CA PHE A 134 -32.17 -13.82 4.48
C PHE A 134 -31.11 -13.38 5.51
N ALA A 135 -31.32 -13.66 6.79
CA ALA A 135 -30.33 -13.36 7.84
C ALA A 135 -29.02 -14.15 7.62
N ALA A 136 -29.13 -15.40 7.20
CA ALA A 136 -27.96 -16.21 6.84
C ALA A 136 -27.19 -15.63 5.64
N TYR A 137 -27.92 -15.23 4.59
CA TYR A 137 -27.31 -14.60 3.42
C TYR A 137 -26.60 -13.30 3.78
N ALA A 138 -27.22 -12.44 4.59
CA ALA A 138 -26.62 -11.20 5.05
C ALA A 138 -25.33 -11.46 5.85
N LYS A 139 -25.32 -12.47 6.74
CA LYS A 139 -24.12 -12.85 7.50
C LYS A 139 -23.01 -13.40 6.61
N ILE A 140 -23.32 -14.17 5.59
CA ILE A 140 -22.33 -14.67 4.61
C ILE A 140 -21.68 -13.51 3.86
N ILE A 141 -22.45 -12.50 3.44
CA ILE A 141 -21.93 -11.29 2.80
C ILE A 141 -21.00 -10.53 3.76
N GLU A 142 -21.42 -10.32 5.01
CA GLU A 142 -20.59 -9.67 6.03
C GLU A 142 -19.27 -10.37 6.23
N VAL A 143 -19.27 -11.71 6.36
CA VAL A 143 -18.03 -12.49 6.50
C VAL A 143 -17.16 -12.38 5.24
N LYS A 144 -17.76 -12.42 4.05
CA LYS A 144 -17.01 -12.24 2.79
C LYS A 144 -16.33 -10.89 2.72
N GLN A 145 -17.03 -9.81 3.04
CA GLN A 145 -16.47 -8.45 3.05
C GLN A 145 -15.33 -8.32 4.05
N ALA A 146 -15.50 -8.84 5.28
CA ALA A 146 -14.45 -8.85 6.27
C ALA A 146 -13.23 -9.70 5.83
N THR A 147 -13.46 -10.81 5.12
CA THR A 147 -12.39 -11.64 4.55
C THR A 147 -11.59 -10.90 3.49
N GLU A 148 -12.25 -10.14 2.63
CA GLU A 148 -11.61 -9.30 1.61
C GLU A 148 -10.77 -8.19 2.28
N GLN A 149 -11.29 -7.54 3.33
CA GLN A 149 -10.58 -6.55 4.11
C GLN A 149 -9.34 -7.14 4.80
N HIS A 150 -9.47 -8.29 5.49
CA HIS A 150 -8.33 -8.96 6.12
C HIS A 150 -7.29 -9.43 5.10
N GLY A 151 -7.72 -9.84 3.89
CA GLY A 151 -6.81 -10.15 2.79
C GLY A 151 -5.98 -8.94 2.36
N GLN A 152 -6.59 -7.75 2.32
CA GLN A 152 -5.89 -6.50 2.04
C GLN A 152 -4.93 -6.12 3.18
N GLU A 153 -5.38 -6.20 4.45
CA GLU A 153 -4.52 -5.98 5.61
C GLU A 153 -3.30 -6.92 5.58
N LEU A 154 -3.51 -8.19 5.25
CA LEU A 154 -2.43 -9.18 5.17
C LEU A 154 -1.44 -8.86 4.03
N ALA A 155 -1.95 -8.49 2.85
CA ALA A 155 -1.10 -8.09 1.73
C ALA A 155 -0.24 -6.87 2.07
N GLN A 156 -0.79 -5.91 2.81
CA GLN A 156 -0.06 -4.73 3.29
C GLN A 156 1.08 -5.10 4.25
N THR A 157 0.89 -6.09 5.12
CA THR A 157 1.89 -6.54 6.10
C THR A 157 3.18 -7.08 5.42
N PHE A 158 3.09 -7.61 4.21
CA PHE A 158 4.22 -8.18 3.46
C PHE A 158 4.77 -7.30 2.34
N HIS A 159 4.10 -6.19 2.06
CA HIS A 159 4.56 -5.24 1.04
C HIS A 159 5.49 -4.20 1.68
N ASP A 160 6.49 -4.70 2.39
CA ASP A 160 7.47 -3.88 3.09
C ASP A 160 8.43 -3.23 2.09
N GLU A 161 8.31 -1.92 1.93
CA GLU A 161 9.41 -1.13 1.42
C GLU A 161 10.62 -1.23 2.35
N PRO A 162 11.84 -1.20 1.80
CA PRO A 162 13.02 -1.14 2.64
C PRO A 162 12.94 0.11 3.52
N ILE A 163 13.00 -0.09 4.83
CA ILE A 163 12.99 1.00 5.81
C ILE A 163 14.09 1.97 5.46
N THR A 164 13.71 3.20 5.10
CA THR A 164 14.66 4.26 4.92
C THR A 164 15.24 4.61 6.29
N VAL A 165 16.55 4.54 6.38
CA VAL A 165 17.29 4.89 7.59
C VAL A 165 17.95 6.25 7.38
N ASP A 166 18.08 7.04 8.44
CA ASP A 166 18.86 8.27 8.38
C ASP A 166 20.34 7.98 8.02
N GLN A 167 21.11 9.03 7.77
CA GLN A 167 22.54 8.89 7.44
C GLN A 167 23.35 8.15 8.52
N SER A 168 22.78 7.99 9.73
CA SER A 168 23.35 7.26 10.86
C SER A 168 22.86 5.81 10.96
N GLY A 169 21.93 5.40 10.08
CA GLY A 169 21.34 4.05 10.07
C GLY A 169 20.28 3.82 11.13
N ASN A 170 19.66 4.89 11.68
CA ASN A 170 18.54 4.77 12.61
C ASN A 170 17.22 4.81 11.85
N PRO A 171 16.22 3.96 12.19
CA PRO A 171 14.86 4.14 11.74
C PRO A 171 14.39 5.52 12.20
N THR A 172 13.92 6.33 11.27
CA THR A 172 13.36 7.63 11.63
C THR A 172 11.91 7.44 12.04
N GLU A 173 11.50 8.08 13.13
CA GLU A 173 10.13 8.00 13.61
C GLU A 173 9.18 8.56 12.55
N THR A 174 8.23 7.74 12.09
CA THR A 174 7.18 8.14 11.16
C THR A 174 5.97 8.66 11.93
N GLY A 175 5.23 9.58 11.34
CA GLY A 175 3.90 9.96 11.81
C GLY A 175 3.81 11.22 12.66
N GLN A 176 4.92 11.88 13.02
CA GLN A 176 4.82 13.23 13.58
C GLN A 176 4.37 14.21 12.50
N ARG A 177 3.40 15.06 12.83
CA ARG A 177 2.86 16.08 11.94
C ARG A 177 3.07 17.47 12.50
N ALA A 178 3.20 18.43 11.61
CA ALA A 178 3.24 19.85 11.94
C ALA A 178 2.20 20.61 11.12
N HIS A 179 1.62 21.66 11.70
CA HIS A 179 0.73 22.55 10.95
C HIS A 179 1.50 23.31 9.87
N PHE A 180 0.83 23.57 8.77
CA PHE A 180 1.37 24.45 7.74
C PHE A 180 1.62 25.84 8.30
N THR A 181 2.79 26.39 8.01
CA THR A 181 3.10 27.82 8.22
C THR A 181 2.61 28.65 7.04
N ASP A 182 2.45 29.95 7.22
CA ASP A 182 2.05 30.88 6.15
C ASP A 182 2.96 30.75 4.91
N THR A 183 4.27 30.63 5.11
CA THR A 183 5.23 30.43 4.02
C THR A 183 4.99 29.12 3.25
N GLN A 184 4.60 28.05 3.93
CA GLN A 184 4.29 26.78 3.29
C GLN A 184 2.94 26.84 2.55
N ILE A 185 1.97 27.55 3.10
CA ILE A 185 0.70 27.86 2.41
C ILE A 185 0.95 28.68 1.15
N ASP A 186 1.81 29.70 1.21
CA ASP A 186 2.21 30.47 0.04
C ASP A 186 2.89 29.59 -1.03
N GLN A 187 3.76 28.67 -0.62
CA GLN A 187 4.40 27.72 -1.54
C GLN A 187 3.37 26.77 -2.18
N ILE A 188 2.47 26.19 -1.40
CA ILE A 188 1.41 25.32 -1.93
C ILE A 188 0.50 26.09 -2.91
N ASN A 189 0.17 27.35 -2.62
CA ASN A 189 -0.60 28.17 -3.54
C ASN A 189 0.16 28.48 -4.84
N ALA A 190 1.47 28.68 -4.76
CA ALA A 190 2.31 28.82 -5.96
C ALA A 190 2.31 27.52 -6.79
N ASP A 191 2.50 26.38 -6.13
CA ASP A 191 2.45 25.06 -6.77
C ASP A 191 1.10 24.80 -7.45
N LEU A 192 -0.02 25.17 -6.79
CA LEU A 192 -1.36 25.04 -7.37
C LEU A 192 -1.55 25.90 -8.60
N ASN A 193 -1.00 27.12 -8.60
CA ASN A 193 -1.01 27.97 -9.79
C ASN A 193 -0.18 27.37 -10.92
N ASP A 194 0.97 26.81 -10.62
CA ASP A 194 1.81 26.16 -11.62
C ASP A 194 1.14 24.90 -12.18
N LEU A 195 0.48 24.10 -11.34
CA LEU A 195 -0.33 22.96 -11.77
C LEU A 195 -1.48 23.37 -12.71
N LEU A 196 -2.21 24.45 -12.37
CA LEU A 196 -3.30 24.96 -13.21
C LEU A 196 -2.82 25.51 -14.56
N ASN A 197 -1.59 25.99 -14.62
CA ASN A 197 -0.99 26.47 -15.84
C ASN A 197 -0.21 25.42 -16.63
N GLY A 198 -0.14 24.18 -16.14
CA GLY A 198 0.62 23.10 -16.78
C GLY A 198 2.14 23.32 -16.74
N SER A 199 2.63 24.13 -15.80
CA SER A 199 4.04 24.55 -15.66
C SER A 199 4.72 24.01 -14.40
N PHE A 200 4.03 23.17 -13.63
CA PHE A 200 4.57 22.61 -12.41
C PHE A 200 5.77 21.68 -12.72
N ASP A 201 6.91 21.98 -12.11
CA ASP A 201 8.09 21.13 -12.21
C ASP A 201 7.97 19.99 -11.23
N PHE A 202 7.73 18.78 -11.72
CA PHE A 202 7.62 17.58 -10.88
C PHE A 202 8.98 17.01 -10.40
N SER A 203 10.08 17.59 -10.83
CA SER A 203 11.42 17.18 -10.41
C SER A 203 11.72 17.59 -8.95
N GLY A 204 12.80 17.06 -8.40
CA GLY A 204 13.24 17.42 -7.05
C GLY A 204 12.40 16.84 -5.91
N MET A 205 11.42 15.99 -6.22
CA MET A 205 10.72 15.20 -5.20
C MET A 205 11.72 14.35 -4.43
N LYS A 206 11.53 14.30 -3.12
CA LYS A 206 12.29 13.45 -2.21
C LYS A 206 11.32 12.84 -1.22
N GLN A 207 11.01 11.58 -1.43
CA GLN A 207 10.27 10.76 -0.48
C GLN A 207 10.92 10.81 0.89
N GLY A 208 10.11 10.91 1.93
CA GLY A 208 10.56 10.82 3.31
C GLY A 208 10.80 9.38 3.77
N ASN A 209 10.45 9.12 5.02
CA ASN A 209 10.59 7.78 5.62
C ASN A 209 9.24 7.05 5.72
N ILE A 210 8.30 7.41 4.88
CA ILE A 210 7.00 6.73 4.74
C ILE A 210 7.08 5.84 3.50
N GLY A 211 6.62 4.60 3.61
CA GLY A 211 6.70 3.61 2.55
C GLY A 211 5.60 3.76 1.48
N ASP A 212 5.47 4.93 0.90
CA ASP A 212 4.40 5.30 -0.04
C ASP A 212 4.89 5.60 -1.46
N CYS A 213 6.03 5.02 -1.85
CA CYS A 213 6.62 5.17 -3.19
C CYS A 213 5.60 4.99 -4.32
N TYR A 214 4.71 4.02 -4.20
CA TYR A 214 3.66 3.73 -5.17
C TYR A 214 2.70 4.92 -5.35
N TYR A 215 2.37 5.64 -4.25
CA TYR A 215 1.54 6.83 -4.30
C TYR A 215 2.30 8.03 -4.86
N LEU A 216 3.51 8.26 -4.36
CA LEU A 216 4.36 9.37 -4.82
C LEU A 216 4.75 9.22 -6.29
N SER A 217 5.10 8.00 -6.73
CA SER A 217 5.35 7.74 -8.15
C SER A 217 4.11 7.96 -9.02
N SER A 218 2.91 7.71 -8.48
CA SER A 218 1.65 8.00 -9.19
C SER A 218 1.40 9.50 -9.30
N LEU A 219 1.67 10.29 -8.25
CA LEU A 219 1.62 11.77 -8.29
C LEU A 219 2.61 12.33 -9.31
N MET A 220 3.86 11.86 -9.29
CA MET A 220 4.87 12.26 -10.27
C MET A 220 4.44 11.91 -11.69
N GLY A 221 3.87 10.70 -11.87
CA GLY A 221 3.39 10.24 -13.17
C GLY A 221 2.29 11.12 -13.74
N LEU A 222 1.35 11.56 -12.91
CA LEU A 222 0.30 12.51 -13.30
C LEU A 222 0.89 13.91 -13.60
N ALA A 223 1.83 14.37 -12.79
CA ALA A 223 2.43 15.70 -12.96
C ALA A 223 3.28 15.86 -14.23
N GLN A 224 3.54 14.78 -14.99
CA GLN A 224 4.30 14.84 -16.25
C GLN A 224 3.53 15.46 -17.42
N SER A 225 2.20 15.57 -17.33
CA SER A 225 1.38 16.13 -18.41
C SER A 225 0.53 17.29 -17.92
N PRO A 226 0.24 18.31 -18.77
CA PRO A 226 -0.65 19.40 -18.41
C PRO A 226 -2.02 18.92 -17.92
N GLU A 227 -2.57 17.89 -18.56
CA GLU A 227 -3.87 17.29 -18.21
C GLU A 227 -3.83 16.63 -16.81
N GLY A 228 -2.73 15.97 -16.50
CA GLY A 228 -2.53 15.38 -15.17
C GLY A 228 -2.28 16.43 -14.10
N GLN A 229 -1.59 17.52 -14.44
CA GLN A 229 -1.40 18.66 -13.55
C GLN A 229 -2.74 19.37 -13.25
N GLU A 230 -3.57 19.62 -14.26
CA GLU A 230 -4.91 20.19 -14.09
C GLU A 230 -5.79 19.27 -13.21
N LEU A 231 -5.72 17.96 -13.43
CA LEU A 231 -6.43 16.98 -12.60
C LEU A 231 -5.98 17.08 -11.14
N LEU A 232 -4.67 17.07 -10.85
CA LEU A 232 -4.14 17.21 -9.49
C LEU A 232 -4.60 18.51 -8.82
N ALA A 233 -4.56 19.63 -9.53
CA ALA A 233 -5.05 20.91 -9.03
C ALA A 233 -6.55 20.86 -8.71
N SER A 234 -7.34 20.17 -9.53
CA SER A 234 -8.80 20.04 -9.33
C SER A 234 -9.21 19.28 -8.08
N LEU A 235 -8.30 18.47 -7.53
CA LEU A 235 -8.53 17.72 -6.29
C LEU A 235 -8.38 18.60 -5.03
N ILE A 236 -7.85 19.82 -5.14
CA ILE A 236 -7.41 20.63 -4.02
C ILE A 236 -8.18 21.93 -3.97
N GLU A 237 -8.80 22.22 -2.84
CA GLU A 237 -9.54 23.47 -2.60
C GLU A 237 -9.01 24.16 -1.34
N PRO A 238 -8.70 25.47 -1.34
CA PRO A 238 -8.31 26.17 -0.14
C PRO A 238 -9.39 26.14 0.95
N HIS A 239 -8.98 25.90 2.18
CA HIS A 239 -9.81 26.10 3.37
C HIS A 239 -9.44 27.41 4.05
N TYR A 240 -10.44 28.22 4.38
CA TYR A 240 -10.26 29.50 5.04
C TYR A 240 -10.65 29.39 6.50
N ASP A 241 -9.94 30.08 7.36
CA ASP A 241 -10.25 30.25 8.77
C ASP A 241 -11.63 30.91 9.00
N ALA A 242 -12.04 31.03 10.24
CA ALA A 242 -13.32 31.62 10.61
C ALA A 242 -13.47 33.08 10.13
N SER A 243 -12.37 33.82 9.91
CA SER A 243 -12.37 35.19 9.39
C SER A 243 -12.62 35.27 7.89
N LYS A 244 -12.46 34.15 7.16
CA LYS A 244 -12.52 34.01 5.71
C LYS A 244 -11.48 34.85 4.95
N THR A 245 -10.41 35.22 5.60
CA THR A 245 -9.36 36.07 5.02
C THR A 245 -8.00 35.35 4.97
N HIS A 246 -7.84 34.28 5.72
CA HIS A 246 -6.60 33.53 5.81
C HIS A 246 -6.84 32.05 5.46
N ILE A 247 -5.97 31.47 4.61
CA ILE A 247 -5.99 30.05 4.31
C ILE A 247 -5.25 29.34 5.47
N ASP A 248 -5.92 28.41 6.16
CA ASP A 248 -5.36 27.66 7.26
C ASP A 248 -5.22 26.17 6.95
N GLY A 249 -5.55 25.77 5.72
CA GLY A 249 -5.45 24.39 5.24
C GLY A 249 -6.07 24.22 3.86
N TYR A 250 -6.27 22.97 3.47
CA TYR A 250 -6.85 22.62 2.18
C TYR A 250 -7.78 21.45 2.31
N TYR A 251 -8.86 21.46 1.53
CA TYR A 251 -9.60 20.25 1.27
C TYR A 251 -8.96 19.50 0.10
N VAL A 252 -8.72 18.22 0.29
CA VAL A 252 -8.22 17.33 -0.76
C VAL A 252 -9.26 16.24 -1.04
N THR A 253 -9.61 16.09 -2.30
CA THR A 253 -10.54 15.04 -2.76
C THR A 253 -9.76 13.75 -3.01
N ILE A 254 -10.19 12.67 -2.37
CA ILE A 254 -9.65 11.31 -2.52
C ILE A 254 -10.78 10.41 -3.01
N PHE A 255 -10.56 9.67 -4.09
CA PHE A 255 -11.52 8.67 -4.57
C PHE A 255 -11.31 7.35 -3.84
N ASN A 256 -12.38 6.81 -3.26
CA ASN A 256 -12.31 5.55 -2.55
C ASN A 256 -12.12 4.36 -3.51
N ASP A 257 -11.42 3.33 -3.05
CA ASP A 257 -11.32 2.07 -3.79
C ASP A 257 -12.74 1.49 -3.99
N PRO A 258 -13.17 1.23 -5.24
CA PRO A 258 -14.49 0.66 -5.52
C PRO A 258 -14.67 -0.74 -4.93
N ALA A 259 -13.58 -1.42 -4.57
CA ALA A 259 -13.61 -2.69 -3.86
C ALA A 259 -13.83 -2.53 -2.34
N ASP A 260 -13.78 -1.30 -1.79
CA ASP A 260 -14.10 -1.04 -0.38
C ASP A 260 -15.61 -0.75 -0.22
N PRO A 261 -16.41 -1.74 0.22
CA PRO A 261 -17.86 -1.55 0.38
C PRO A 261 -18.23 -0.65 1.55
N THR A 262 -17.28 -0.34 2.44
CA THR A 262 -17.52 0.51 3.61
C THR A 262 -17.36 1.98 3.28
N ARG A 263 -16.72 2.31 2.16
CA ARG A 263 -16.43 3.66 1.70
C ARG A 263 -16.78 3.77 0.23
N SER A 264 -17.97 4.22 -0.09
CA SER A 264 -18.38 4.46 -1.48
C SER A 264 -18.16 5.92 -1.87
N GLY A 265 -17.71 6.15 -3.10
CA GLY A 265 -17.61 7.47 -3.72
C GLY A 265 -16.31 8.21 -3.40
N THR A 266 -16.41 9.51 -3.11
CA THR A 266 -15.29 10.41 -2.82
C THR A 266 -15.26 10.81 -1.35
N GLN A 267 -14.05 10.97 -0.82
CA GLN A 267 -13.82 11.63 0.47
C GLN A 267 -13.25 13.03 0.21
N ARG A 268 -13.67 13.99 1.00
CA ARG A 268 -13.11 15.34 1.03
C ARG A 268 -12.41 15.52 2.37
N ILE A 269 -11.09 15.43 2.35
CA ILE A 269 -10.23 15.42 3.53
C ILE A 269 -9.75 16.83 3.80
N LEU A 270 -9.99 17.35 5.01
CA LEU A 270 -9.43 18.63 5.45
C LEU A 270 -8.04 18.41 6.03
N VAL A 271 -7.06 19.04 5.43
CA VAL A 271 -5.63 18.90 5.77
C VAL A 271 -5.10 20.23 6.26
N HIS A 272 -4.67 20.27 7.51
CA HIS A 272 -3.98 21.41 8.15
C HIS A 272 -2.50 21.11 8.42
N ASP A 273 -2.09 19.87 8.25
CA ASP A 273 -0.81 19.35 8.72
C ASP A 273 -0.11 18.57 7.61
N TYR A 274 1.20 18.45 7.71
CA TYR A 274 2.03 17.58 6.89
C TYR A 274 2.89 16.67 7.79
N TYR A 275 3.41 15.59 7.23
CA TYR A 275 4.33 14.71 7.94
C TYR A 275 5.73 15.32 7.98
N LEU A 276 6.34 15.44 9.19
CA LEU A 276 7.67 16.04 9.37
C LEU A 276 8.79 15.27 8.66
N ASN A 277 8.60 13.99 8.47
CA ASN A 277 9.48 13.08 7.74
C ASN A 277 8.80 12.50 6.49
N GLY A 278 7.78 13.17 5.99
CA GLY A 278 7.13 12.89 4.72
C GLY A 278 7.88 13.46 3.52
N VAL A 279 7.20 13.45 2.39
CA VAL A 279 7.75 13.91 1.12
C VAL A 279 8.05 15.41 1.15
N THR A 280 9.15 15.79 0.53
CA THR A 280 9.51 17.19 0.25
C THR A 280 9.85 17.36 -1.23
N GLN A 281 9.85 18.58 -1.70
CA GLN A 281 10.39 18.91 -3.02
C GLN A 281 11.45 20.00 -2.86
N ASN A 282 12.67 19.70 -3.32
CA ASN A 282 13.82 20.57 -3.11
C ASN A 282 14.02 21.00 -1.63
N GLY A 283 13.64 20.11 -0.69
CA GLY A 283 13.71 20.34 0.74
C GLY A 283 12.61 21.23 1.32
N GLN A 284 11.59 21.56 0.52
CA GLN A 284 10.44 22.36 0.94
C GLN A 284 9.17 21.51 1.04
N VAL A 285 8.25 21.91 1.91
CA VAL A 285 6.88 21.42 1.96
C VAL A 285 6.12 22.01 0.77
N THR A 286 5.48 21.17 -0.02
CA THR A 286 4.84 21.51 -1.28
C THR A 286 3.48 20.84 -1.42
N VAL A 287 2.86 20.97 -2.58
CA VAL A 287 1.64 20.25 -2.93
C VAL A 287 1.77 18.73 -2.76
N TYR A 288 2.96 18.17 -2.95
CA TYR A 288 3.21 16.74 -2.71
C TYR A 288 3.04 16.37 -1.23
N SER A 289 3.57 17.20 -0.31
CA SER A 289 3.42 16.99 1.13
C SER A 289 1.95 17.09 1.58
N LEU A 290 1.20 18.01 0.95
CA LEU A 290 -0.24 18.15 1.17
C LEU A 290 -0.99 16.88 0.71
N MET A 291 -0.69 16.40 -0.49
CA MET A 291 -1.33 15.19 -1.06
C MET A 291 -0.98 13.93 -0.26
N GLU A 292 0.27 13.76 0.16
CA GLU A 292 0.71 12.66 1.04
C GLU A 292 -0.05 12.69 2.37
N ALA A 293 -0.19 13.86 3.00
CA ALA A 293 -0.92 14.01 4.25
C ALA A 293 -2.42 13.69 4.10
N ALA A 294 -3.03 14.10 3.00
CA ALA A 294 -4.42 13.76 2.68
C ALA A 294 -4.61 12.25 2.50
N TYR A 295 -3.70 11.63 1.73
CA TYR A 295 -3.72 10.19 1.49
C TYR A 295 -3.58 9.41 2.80
N GLY A 296 -2.61 9.78 3.64
CA GLY A 296 -2.41 9.18 4.95
C GLY A 296 -3.63 9.30 5.87
N GLN A 297 -4.29 10.46 5.90
CA GLN A 297 -5.53 10.64 6.68
C GLN A 297 -6.68 9.77 6.15
N ALA A 298 -6.80 9.64 4.83
CA ALA A 298 -7.83 8.78 4.21
C ALA A 298 -7.60 7.29 4.50
N HIS A 299 -6.34 6.86 4.64
CA HIS A 299 -5.95 5.45 4.80
C HIS A 299 -5.47 5.11 6.22
N GLY A 300 -5.70 6.01 7.20
CA GLY A 300 -5.31 5.80 8.60
C GLY A 300 -3.82 5.97 8.85
N GLY A 301 -3.11 6.71 7.98
CA GLY A 301 -1.69 7.04 8.17
C GLY A 301 -1.48 8.08 9.26
N GLY A 302 -0.30 8.08 9.84
CA GLY A 302 0.11 9.01 10.89
C GLY A 302 0.40 8.35 12.24
N ALA A 303 0.47 9.15 13.31
CA ALA A 303 0.58 8.65 14.66
C ALA A 303 -0.82 8.26 15.18
N ASN A 304 -0.92 7.12 15.87
CA ASN A 304 -2.12 6.78 16.63
C ASN A 304 -2.26 7.66 17.89
N ASP A 305 -3.36 7.52 18.60
CA ASP A 305 -3.64 8.28 19.84
C ASP A 305 -2.57 8.11 20.94
N SER A 306 -1.75 7.05 20.84
CA SER A 306 -0.62 6.80 21.76
C SER A 306 0.71 7.38 21.25
N GLY A 307 0.71 8.11 20.11
CA GLY A 307 1.91 8.64 19.48
C GLY A 307 2.76 7.60 18.73
N GLN A 308 2.26 6.37 18.59
CA GLN A 308 2.95 5.34 17.80
C GLN A 308 2.69 5.54 16.30
N PRO A 309 3.67 5.27 15.44
CA PRO A 309 3.49 5.34 13.99
C PRO A 309 2.34 4.46 13.52
N HIS A 310 1.53 4.99 12.62
CA HIS A 310 0.48 4.24 11.95
C HIS A 310 0.83 4.07 10.48
N TYR A 311 1.06 2.85 10.07
CA TYR A 311 1.57 2.52 8.72
C TYR A 311 0.46 2.21 7.70
N GLY A 312 -0.74 2.74 7.88
CA GLY A 312 -1.88 2.45 7.00
C GLY A 312 -1.68 2.83 5.52
N MET A 313 -0.67 3.67 5.22
CA MET A 313 -0.27 4.02 3.85
C MET A 313 1.08 3.42 3.42
N SER A 314 1.79 2.72 4.32
CA SER A 314 3.05 2.08 3.98
C SER A 314 2.79 0.77 3.24
N GLY A 315 3.39 0.65 2.05
CA GLY A 315 3.12 -0.43 1.12
C GLY A 315 1.75 -0.30 0.42
N GLY A 316 1.70 -0.58 -0.86
CA GLY A 316 0.48 -0.50 -1.65
C GLY A 316 0.74 -0.77 -3.13
N TRP A 317 -0.31 -0.63 -3.93
CA TRP A 317 -0.28 -0.89 -5.36
C TRP A 317 -0.52 0.40 -6.14
N SER A 318 0.27 0.64 -7.17
CA SER A 318 0.17 1.86 -8.01
C SER A 318 -1.20 1.97 -8.70
N GLU A 319 -1.84 0.87 -9.05
CA GLU A 319 -3.20 0.87 -9.60
C GLU A 319 -4.25 1.42 -8.62
N LYS A 320 -4.09 1.13 -7.32
CA LYS A 320 -4.96 1.69 -6.27
C LYS A 320 -4.66 3.15 -6.01
N ALA A 321 -3.37 3.52 -5.96
CA ALA A 321 -2.96 4.91 -5.84
C ALA A 321 -3.50 5.77 -7.00
N LEU A 322 -3.38 5.29 -8.24
CA LEU A 322 -3.95 5.97 -9.39
C LEU A 322 -5.47 6.11 -9.27
N HIS A 323 -6.17 5.06 -8.78
CA HIS A 323 -7.62 5.16 -8.57
C HIS A 323 -7.99 6.26 -7.58
N THR A 324 -7.24 6.37 -6.47
CA THR A 324 -7.51 7.41 -5.46
C THR A 324 -7.27 8.84 -5.97
N LEU A 325 -6.52 8.99 -7.04
CA LEU A 325 -6.20 10.27 -7.67
C LEU A 325 -7.06 10.56 -8.89
N THR A 326 -7.48 9.54 -9.65
CA THR A 326 -8.08 9.73 -10.98
C THR A 326 -9.48 9.15 -11.10
N GLN A 327 -9.97 8.41 -10.11
CA GLN A 327 -11.18 7.59 -10.16
C GLN A 327 -11.07 6.39 -11.14
N HIS A 328 -9.89 6.17 -11.72
CA HIS A 328 -9.63 5.08 -12.65
C HIS A 328 -8.49 4.21 -12.15
N THR A 329 -8.74 2.92 -11.96
CA THR A 329 -7.66 1.95 -11.75
C THR A 329 -6.83 1.88 -13.03
N GLY A 330 -5.51 2.00 -12.88
CA GLY A 330 -4.60 1.80 -14.00
C GLY A 330 -4.73 0.39 -14.60
N TYR A 331 -4.13 0.20 -15.75
CA TYR A 331 -3.95 -1.10 -16.37
C TYR A 331 -2.55 -1.62 -16.04
N THR A 332 -2.47 -2.71 -15.27
CA THR A 332 -1.19 -3.28 -14.83
C THR A 332 -0.77 -4.43 -15.75
N LEU A 333 0.39 -4.26 -16.36
CA LEU A 333 1.15 -5.31 -17.01
C LEU A 333 1.99 -5.99 -15.93
N ARG A 334 1.88 -7.30 -15.79
CA ARG A 334 2.68 -8.07 -14.83
C ARG A 334 3.50 -9.08 -15.62
N SER A 335 4.77 -9.21 -15.26
CA SER A 335 5.54 -10.37 -15.68
C SER A 335 4.95 -11.60 -14.99
N ASP A 336 4.78 -12.69 -15.72
CA ASP A 336 4.38 -13.96 -15.12
C ASP A 336 5.42 -14.39 -14.08
N GLU A 337 4.95 -14.91 -12.93
CA GLU A 337 5.84 -15.48 -11.91
C GLU A 337 6.70 -16.58 -12.56
N GLY A 338 7.99 -16.30 -12.73
CA GLY A 338 8.97 -17.23 -13.32
C GLY A 338 9.41 -16.93 -14.76
N SER A 339 8.85 -15.89 -15.41
CA SER A 339 9.40 -15.35 -16.66
C SER A 339 9.34 -13.82 -16.59
N PRO A 340 10.46 -13.14 -16.39
CA PRO A 340 10.50 -11.67 -16.26
C PRO A 340 10.31 -10.93 -17.58
N ASP A 341 9.95 -11.62 -18.67
CA ASP A 341 9.94 -11.05 -20.00
C ASP A 341 8.61 -10.38 -20.32
N TYR A 342 8.63 -9.06 -20.51
CA TYR A 342 7.55 -8.36 -21.17
C TYR A 342 7.48 -8.76 -22.65
N THR A 343 6.31 -9.12 -23.12
CA THR A 343 6.12 -9.42 -24.55
C THR A 343 6.36 -8.17 -25.41
N PRO A 344 6.73 -8.32 -26.70
CA PRO A 344 6.85 -7.17 -27.59
C PRO A 344 5.60 -6.28 -27.64
N SER A 345 4.41 -6.87 -27.45
CA SER A 345 3.14 -6.14 -27.40
C SER A 345 3.03 -5.29 -26.13
N GLU A 346 3.52 -5.76 -24.99
CA GLU A 346 3.51 -5.02 -23.71
C GLU A 346 4.52 -3.88 -23.74
N ARG A 347 5.73 -4.11 -24.26
CA ARG A 347 6.70 -3.03 -24.51
C ARG A 347 6.09 -1.94 -25.41
N ALA A 348 5.45 -2.33 -26.51
CA ALA A 348 4.80 -1.37 -27.41
C ALA A 348 3.70 -0.57 -26.71
N ARG A 349 2.95 -1.17 -25.76
CA ARG A 349 1.95 -0.45 -24.96
C ARG A 349 2.58 0.55 -23.99
N ILE A 350 3.68 0.19 -23.32
CA ILE A 350 4.43 1.11 -22.46
C ILE A 350 4.96 2.29 -23.28
N GLN A 351 5.56 2.04 -24.45
CA GLN A 351 6.05 3.09 -25.35
C GLN A 351 4.93 4.00 -25.85
N ALA A 352 3.79 3.42 -26.26
CA ALA A 352 2.63 4.18 -26.68
C ALA A 352 2.05 5.05 -25.57
N ALA A 353 1.98 4.55 -24.33
CA ALA A 353 1.53 5.30 -23.18
C ALA A 353 2.51 6.43 -22.83
N SER A 354 3.81 6.15 -22.87
CA SER A 354 4.88 7.16 -22.66
C SER A 354 4.82 8.28 -23.70
N SER A 355 4.62 7.95 -24.97
CA SER A 355 4.48 8.96 -26.04
C SER A 355 3.22 9.82 -25.91
N GLN A 356 2.21 9.34 -25.18
CA GLN A 356 0.98 10.06 -24.86
C GLN A 356 1.05 10.78 -23.50
N HIS A 357 2.19 10.74 -22.83
CA HIS A 357 2.40 11.30 -21.49
C HIS A 357 1.40 10.80 -20.44
N LEU A 358 0.93 9.56 -20.58
CA LEU A 358 0.11 8.92 -19.56
C LEU A 358 0.97 8.61 -18.34
N PRO A 359 0.40 8.63 -17.12
CA PRO A 359 1.13 8.23 -15.92
C PRO A 359 1.48 6.74 -16.00
N ILE A 360 2.77 6.43 -15.89
CA ILE A 360 3.29 5.07 -15.92
C ILE A 360 4.16 4.85 -14.71
N ILE A 361 3.85 3.82 -13.94
CA ILE A 361 4.58 3.45 -12.74
C ILE A 361 5.17 2.06 -12.91
N ALA A 362 6.46 1.92 -12.67
CA ALA A 362 7.21 0.69 -12.72
C ALA A 362 7.46 0.18 -11.29
N GLU A 363 7.10 -1.04 -10.99
CA GLU A 363 7.30 -1.67 -9.69
C GLU A 363 8.40 -2.73 -9.80
N SER A 364 9.48 -2.57 -9.03
CA SER A 364 10.56 -3.55 -9.01
C SER A 364 10.10 -4.85 -8.36
N ALA A 365 10.64 -5.97 -8.85
CA ALA A 365 10.24 -7.30 -8.44
C ALA A 365 10.41 -7.53 -6.92
N THR A 366 9.52 -8.33 -6.35
CA THR A 366 9.50 -8.64 -4.91
C THR A 366 10.54 -9.69 -4.50
N SER A 367 11.03 -10.48 -5.45
CA SER A 367 12.04 -11.51 -5.19
C SER A 367 12.85 -11.81 -6.46
N LEU A 368 14.15 -11.58 -6.43
CA LEU A 368 15.09 -11.97 -7.47
C LEU A 368 16.36 -12.49 -6.81
N GLU A 369 17.02 -13.47 -7.45
CA GLU A 369 18.33 -13.98 -7.00
C GLU A 369 19.42 -12.89 -6.98
N GLN A 370 19.25 -11.84 -7.80
CA GLN A 370 20.18 -10.71 -7.90
C GLN A 370 20.09 -9.74 -6.73
N TYR A 371 19.03 -9.80 -5.90
CA TYR A 371 18.96 -8.98 -4.70
C TYR A 371 19.92 -9.47 -3.63
N ASP A 372 20.73 -8.53 -3.16
CA ASP A 372 21.62 -8.80 -2.03
C ASP A 372 20.87 -8.84 -0.69
N ASN A 373 21.66 -9.04 0.37
CA ASN A 373 21.15 -9.03 1.73
C ASN A 373 20.56 -7.69 2.20
N GLN A 374 20.66 -6.61 1.40
CA GLN A 374 20.06 -5.30 1.66
C GLN A 374 18.79 -5.08 0.80
N ARG A 375 18.26 -6.13 0.18
CA ARG A 375 17.12 -6.07 -0.74
C ARG A 375 17.37 -5.12 -1.92
N MET A 376 18.59 -5.08 -2.43
CA MET A 376 19.00 -4.23 -3.54
C MET A 376 19.75 -5.03 -4.60
N ALA A 377 19.51 -4.70 -5.86
CA ALA A 377 20.26 -5.22 -6.99
C ALA A 377 21.16 -4.14 -7.59
N THR A 378 22.37 -4.48 -7.98
CA THR A 378 23.23 -3.57 -8.74
C THR A 378 22.90 -3.66 -10.22
N VAL A 379 22.69 -2.51 -10.85
CA VAL A 379 22.44 -2.41 -12.28
C VAL A 379 23.22 -1.23 -12.89
N THR A 380 23.76 -1.44 -14.06
CA THR A 380 24.46 -0.40 -14.82
C THR A 380 23.44 0.39 -15.65
N VAL A 381 23.41 1.70 -15.48
CA VAL A 381 22.41 2.59 -16.10
C VAL A 381 23.09 3.81 -16.71
N THR A 382 22.35 4.53 -17.56
CA THR A 382 22.73 5.89 -17.98
C THR A 382 21.94 6.88 -17.12
N THR A 383 22.64 7.68 -16.34
CA THR A 383 22.03 8.71 -15.48
C THR A 383 21.56 9.93 -16.28
N SER A 384 20.71 10.78 -15.69
CA SER A 384 20.18 11.98 -16.37
C SER A 384 21.23 12.98 -16.82
N ASN A 385 22.45 12.91 -16.27
CA ASN A 385 23.59 13.73 -16.74
C ASN A 385 24.37 13.09 -17.90
N GLY A 386 23.89 11.96 -18.45
CA GLY A 386 24.50 11.26 -19.58
C GLY A 386 25.70 10.38 -19.23
N THR A 387 25.98 10.15 -17.96
CA THR A 387 27.08 9.28 -17.53
C THR A 387 26.57 7.86 -17.23
N THR A 388 27.40 6.86 -17.54
CA THR A 388 27.13 5.48 -17.12
C THR A 388 27.54 5.33 -15.65
N ALA A 389 26.67 4.75 -14.84
CA ALA A 389 26.91 4.49 -13.43
C ALA A 389 26.25 3.18 -12.98
N ASP A 390 26.84 2.57 -11.97
CA ASP A 390 26.20 1.45 -11.26
C ASP A 390 25.35 2.01 -10.13
N ILE A 391 24.05 1.75 -10.19
CA ILE A 391 23.10 2.11 -9.13
C ILE A 391 22.62 0.85 -8.42
N ARG A 392 22.06 1.04 -7.23
CA ARG A 392 21.41 -0.02 -6.47
C ARG A 392 19.90 0.18 -6.52
N LEU A 393 19.21 -0.70 -7.24
CA LEU A 393 17.77 -0.75 -7.30
C LEU A 393 17.19 -1.37 -6.03
N TYR A 394 16.19 -0.73 -5.45
CA TYR A 394 15.45 -1.28 -4.33
C TYR A 394 14.49 -2.39 -4.79
N GLN A 395 14.38 -3.43 -3.98
CA GLN A 395 13.33 -4.44 -4.09
C GLN A 395 11.97 -3.85 -3.67
N SER A 396 10.87 -4.29 -4.29
CA SER A 396 9.50 -3.89 -3.91
C SER A 396 9.31 -2.37 -3.84
N HIS A 397 9.85 -1.64 -4.82
CA HIS A 397 9.83 -0.19 -4.86
C HIS A 397 9.24 0.31 -6.17
N ALA A 398 8.49 1.41 -6.11
CA ALA A 398 7.86 2.01 -7.27
C ALA A 398 8.69 3.18 -7.82
N TYR A 399 8.80 3.24 -9.12
CA TYR A 399 9.48 4.28 -9.89
C TYR A 399 8.52 4.89 -10.90
N THR A 400 8.63 6.16 -11.17
CA THR A 400 7.89 6.81 -12.25
C THR A 400 8.61 6.61 -13.58
N VAL A 401 7.92 6.14 -14.60
CA VAL A 401 8.46 6.12 -15.97
C VAL A 401 8.31 7.51 -16.56
N THR A 402 9.42 8.13 -16.96
CA THR A 402 9.44 9.47 -17.52
C THR A 402 9.61 9.48 -19.05
N ALA A 403 10.18 8.42 -19.62
CA ALA A 403 10.27 8.21 -21.05
C ALA A 403 10.47 6.74 -21.39
N SER A 404 10.10 6.34 -22.60
CA SER A 404 10.50 5.04 -23.14
C SER A 404 10.52 5.08 -24.67
N ASP A 405 11.50 4.38 -25.25
CA ASP A 405 11.68 4.22 -26.69
C ASP A 405 12.08 2.78 -27.06
N GLU A 406 12.53 2.57 -28.29
CA GLU A 406 12.98 1.25 -28.76
C GLU A 406 14.25 0.74 -28.05
N ASN A 407 15.05 1.65 -27.48
CA ASN A 407 16.37 1.31 -26.87
C ASN A 407 16.24 1.03 -25.37
N GLY A 408 15.25 1.59 -24.68
CA GLY A 408 15.10 1.43 -23.26
C GLY A 408 14.00 2.25 -22.61
N ILE A 409 14.10 2.36 -21.30
CA ILE A 409 13.12 3.01 -20.45
C ILE A 409 13.80 3.94 -19.45
N THR A 410 13.28 5.12 -19.28
CA THR A 410 13.78 6.12 -18.31
C THR A 410 12.86 6.17 -17.10
N LEU A 411 13.46 6.02 -15.94
CA LEU A 411 12.82 5.92 -14.64
C LEU A 411 13.25 7.05 -13.73
N CYS A 412 12.35 7.51 -12.88
CA CYS A 412 12.65 8.45 -11.81
C CYS A 412 12.28 7.85 -10.46
N ASN A 413 13.24 7.82 -9.54
CA ASN A 413 13.08 7.32 -8.19
C ASN A 413 12.46 8.40 -7.30
N PRO A 414 11.30 8.17 -6.65
CA PRO A 414 10.70 9.14 -5.73
C PRO A 414 11.57 9.45 -4.51
N HIS A 415 12.57 8.63 -4.17
CA HIS A 415 13.56 8.97 -3.13
C HIS A 415 14.41 10.21 -3.48
N GLY A 416 14.32 10.73 -4.71
CA GLY A 416 15.08 11.89 -5.18
C GLY A 416 16.54 11.58 -5.53
N THR A 417 17.03 10.40 -5.25
CA THR A 417 18.36 9.90 -5.59
C THR A 417 18.37 8.38 -5.69
N ASN A 418 19.37 7.82 -6.33
CA ASN A 418 19.68 6.39 -6.30
C ASN A 418 20.97 6.16 -5.54
N PRO A 419 21.07 5.12 -4.69
CA PRO A 419 22.33 4.78 -4.06
C PRO A 419 23.30 4.16 -5.10
N GLY A 420 24.54 4.60 -5.09
CA GLY A 420 25.62 3.96 -5.83
C GLY A 420 26.24 2.80 -5.06
N THR A 421 27.12 2.06 -5.72
CA THR A 421 27.73 0.83 -5.15
C THR A 421 28.74 1.11 -4.05
N GLN A 422 29.33 2.31 -4.00
CA GLN A 422 30.33 2.72 -2.99
C GLN A 422 29.75 3.68 -1.94
N GLY A 423 28.40 3.86 -1.92
CA GLY A 423 27.71 4.74 -0.98
C GLY A 423 27.53 6.18 -1.47
N GLU A 424 27.96 6.48 -2.69
CA GLU A 424 27.69 7.76 -3.36
C GLU A 424 26.23 7.87 -3.77
N SER A 425 25.75 9.10 -3.90
CA SER A 425 24.41 9.40 -4.40
C SER A 425 24.45 9.61 -5.91
N GLN A 426 23.59 8.91 -6.63
CA GLN A 426 23.39 9.05 -8.07
C GLN A 426 22.10 9.82 -8.36
N PRO A 427 21.94 10.44 -9.53
CA PRO A 427 20.69 11.11 -9.92
C PRO A 427 19.46 10.21 -9.79
N ALA A 428 18.31 10.80 -9.39
CA ALA A 428 17.04 10.07 -9.28
C ALA A 428 16.60 9.47 -10.62
N THR A 429 16.84 10.20 -11.71
CA THR A 429 16.43 9.80 -13.06
C THR A 429 17.58 9.07 -13.77
N PHE A 430 17.25 7.91 -14.33
CA PHE A 430 18.17 7.06 -15.06
C PHE A 430 17.46 6.31 -16.18
N THR A 431 18.23 5.92 -17.21
CA THR A 431 17.76 5.11 -18.32
C THR A 431 18.44 3.75 -18.29
N MET A 432 17.67 2.69 -18.49
CA MET A 432 18.15 1.32 -18.59
C MET A 432 17.66 0.65 -19.86
N SER A 433 18.32 -0.44 -20.25
CA SER A 433 17.90 -1.26 -21.37
C SER A 433 16.57 -1.98 -21.07
N TRP A 434 15.84 -2.37 -22.13
CA TRP A 434 14.66 -3.24 -21.95
C TRP A 434 15.01 -4.58 -21.31
N GLU A 435 16.20 -5.14 -21.61
CA GLU A 435 16.66 -6.40 -21.01
C GLU A 435 16.82 -6.27 -19.49
N ASP A 436 17.42 -5.18 -19.00
CA ASP A 436 17.55 -4.94 -17.57
C ASP A 436 16.19 -4.60 -16.93
N TYR A 437 15.36 -3.81 -17.62
CA TYR A 437 14.03 -3.51 -17.13
C TYR A 437 13.19 -4.78 -16.89
N GLU A 438 13.17 -5.67 -17.86
CA GLU A 438 12.46 -6.95 -17.77
C GLU A 438 13.00 -7.85 -16.65
N ARG A 439 14.30 -7.77 -16.39
CA ARG A 439 14.95 -8.54 -15.32
C ARG A 439 14.58 -8.04 -13.93
N TYR A 440 14.41 -6.73 -13.75
CA TYR A 440 14.27 -6.14 -12.42
C TYR A 440 12.87 -5.63 -12.09
N PHE A 441 11.98 -5.44 -13.05
CA PHE A 441 10.65 -4.87 -12.84
C PHE A 441 9.56 -5.90 -13.10
N GLY A 442 8.85 -6.28 -12.02
CA GLY A 442 7.80 -7.31 -12.05
C GLY A 442 6.43 -6.78 -12.48
N ALA A 443 6.19 -5.48 -12.43
CA ALA A 443 4.92 -4.88 -12.83
C ALA A 443 5.10 -3.48 -13.42
N THR A 444 4.22 -3.12 -14.35
CA THR A 444 4.13 -1.78 -14.93
C THR A 444 2.66 -1.37 -14.97
N THR A 445 2.30 -0.34 -14.24
CA THR A 445 0.94 0.19 -14.22
C THR A 445 0.85 1.42 -15.11
N ILE A 446 -0.08 1.40 -16.05
CA ILE A 446 -0.38 2.50 -16.97
C ILE A 446 -1.71 3.11 -16.52
N GLY A 447 -1.70 4.38 -16.13
CA GLY A 447 -2.88 5.11 -15.69
C GLY A 447 -3.55 5.90 -16.81
N ARG A 448 -4.55 6.70 -16.40
CA ARG A 448 -5.28 7.63 -17.26
C ARG A 448 -5.48 8.94 -16.51
N THR A 449 -5.63 10.02 -17.26
CA THR A 449 -5.93 11.36 -16.74
C THR A 449 -7.40 11.74 -16.91
N SER A 450 -8.16 10.94 -17.66
CA SER A 450 -9.60 11.15 -17.93
C SER A 450 -10.30 9.82 -18.22
#